data_435e0a43c16310e6e1ff181a0b881573
#
_entry.id   435e0a43c16310e6e1ff181a0b881573
#
_cell.length_a   1.000
_cell.length_b   1.000
_cell.length_c   1.000
_cell.angle_alpha   90.00
_cell.angle_beta   90.00
_cell.angle_gamma   90.00
#
_symmetry.space_group_name_H-M   'P 1'
#
loop_
_entity.id
_entity.type
_entity.pdbx_description
1 polymer ?
#
loop_
_entity_poly.entity_id
_entity_poly.type
_entity_poly.pdbx_seq_one_letter_code
_entity_poly.pdbx_strand_id
1 'polypeptide(L)'
;MIRIDSYLHRTVLSDLIRRWMYHEVYPSDADLITRLINFNHVYVARYLHLFAGRIFHELHPSGLTRRHTSRKGELKDALAAHPPCRNPRIDELIGQYRAHPERYYRETPFHGALFFTSRGGAEECVGASRIKRVRRLAEKAARRIIDRMFDAIKQHADDLAEERARGMGIPRHQLFTPPEEMQDEFLRAEERLLEDLRTGRPIQDGGDIAISDVAGIKVILEASRQERLRSLLEDLPDCRVTEEERHSGLYNATNLIVCHRPDRDRILSRPLTGRILAVMQARGLHLDQVQKDFVEFVRSGEASVSLEIIVSDYPETLESEIGRCMHEDRILRQRLTRQYRGHLSKNIEYLMEYLFSFPASAQCELRELPVRLWHRYLPDYFDEVLKALFRLPSNILLDEEID
;
A
#
# COMPACT_ATOMS: atom_id res chain seq x y z
N MET A 1 -7.19 10.25 9.96
CA MET A 1 -7.02 10.20 8.49
C MET A 1 -6.04 9.07 8.10
N ILE A 2 -5.57 8.95 6.83
CA ILE A 2 -4.59 7.91 6.44
C ILE A 2 -3.18 8.30 6.84
N ARG A 3 -2.47 7.43 7.55
CA ARG A 3 -1.07 7.58 7.93
C ARG A 3 -0.25 6.42 7.38
N ILE A 4 0.80 6.72 6.62
CA ILE A 4 1.69 5.72 6.04
C ILE A 4 2.92 5.62 6.93
N ASP A 5 2.93 4.66 7.85
CA ASP A 5 3.94 4.57 8.91
C ASP A 5 5.35 4.18 8.42
N SER A 6 5.46 3.68 7.19
CA SER A 6 6.74 3.42 6.52
C SER A 6 7.39 4.68 5.92
N TYR A 7 6.68 5.82 5.92
CA TYR A 7 7.11 7.08 5.31
C TYR A 7 7.58 8.09 6.36
N LEU A 8 8.40 9.04 5.89
CA LEU A 8 8.68 10.29 6.59
C LEU A 8 7.63 11.35 6.22
N HIS A 9 7.48 12.36 7.07
CA HIS A 9 6.49 13.43 6.91
C HIS A 9 5.06 12.90 6.72
N ARG A 10 4.75 11.82 7.43
CA ARG A 10 3.48 11.10 7.32
C ARG A 10 2.27 11.92 7.75
N THR A 11 2.45 12.87 8.67
CA THR A 11 1.40 13.81 9.06
C THR A 11 1.11 14.82 7.96
N VAL A 12 2.15 15.32 7.28
CA VAL A 12 2.01 16.24 6.13
C VAL A 12 1.28 15.56 4.97
N LEU A 13 1.63 14.31 4.66
CA LEU A 13 0.93 13.53 3.65
C LEU A 13 -0.53 13.24 4.05
N SER A 14 -0.77 12.90 5.30
CA SER A 14 -2.12 12.67 5.84
C SER A 14 -2.99 13.92 5.74
N ASP A 15 -2.43 15.09 6.04
CA ASP A 15 -3.11 16.38 5.91
C ASP A 15 -3.40 16.75 4.45
N LEU A 16 -2.44 16.51 3.55
CA LEU A 16 -2.64 16.70 2.11
C LEU A 16 -3.80 15.83 1.59
N ILE A 17 -3.83 14.54 1.95
CA ILE A 17 -4.91 13.62 1.58
C ILE A 17 -6.24 14.16 2.10
N ARG A 18 -6.30 14.59 3.36
CA ARG A 18 -7.49 15.15 3.97
C ARG A 18 -7.99 16.39 3.20
N ARG A 19 -7.12 17.36 2.97
CA ARG A 19 -7.46 18.58 2.21
C ARG A 19 -8.02 18.27 0.82
N TRP A 20 -7.39 17.35 0.09
CA TRP A 20 -7.84 16.95 -1.24
C TRP A 20 -9.21 16.24 -1.22
N MET A 21 -9.52 15.51 -0.16
CA MET A 21 -10.86 14.94 0.01
C MET A 21 -11.95 16.02 0.15
N TYR A 22 -11.61 17.17 0.75
CA TYR A 22 -12.48 18.34 0.84
C TYR A 22 -12.33 19.32 -0.34
N HIS A 23 -11.61 18.91 -1.39
CA HIS A 23 -11.32 19.71 -2.57
C HIS A 23 -10.54 21.01 -2.29
N GLU A 24 -9.76 21.04 -1.21
CA GLU A 24 -8.87 22.12 -0.83
C GLU A 24 -7.50 21.91 -1.46
N VAL A 25 -7.18 22.71 -2.48
CA VAL A 25 -5.95 22.59 -3.27
C VAL A 25 -5.17 23.87 -3.21
N TYR A 26 -3.85 23.77 -3.02
CA TYR A 26 -2.93 24.87 -3.07
C TYR A 26 -1.94 24.73 -4.23
N PRO A 27 -1.49 25.84 -4.86
CA PRO A 27 -0.50 25.78 -5.94
C PRO A 27 0.79 25.02 -5.56
N SER A 28 1.19 25.07 -4.28
CA SER A 28 2.36 24.38 -3.74
C SER A 28 2.17 22.86 -3.59
N ASP A 29 0.95 22.35 -3.70
CA ASP A 29 0.68 20.92 -3.49
C ASP A 29 1.34 20.04 -4.56
N ALA A 30 1.53 20.56 -5.78
CA ALA A 30 2.22 19.86 -6.85
C ALA A 30 3.67 19.49 -6.49
N ASP A 31 4.41 20.46 -5.95
CA ASP A 31 5.79 20.22 -5.48
C ASP A 31 5.81 19.39 -4.21
N LEU A 32 4.91 19.68 -3.28
CA LEU A 32 4.81 18.98 -2.02
C LEU A 32 4.59 17.47 -2.22
N ILE A 33 3.56 17.08 -3.01
CA ILE A 33 3.28 15.66 -3.25
C ILE A 33 4.40 14.99 -4.05
N THR A 34 5.03 15.73 -4.97
CA THR A 34 6.17 15.23 -5.75
C THR A 34 7.34 14.85 -4.83
N ARG A 35 7.71 15.72 -3.90
CA ARG A 35 8.77 15.47 -2.92
C ARG A 35 8.37 14.37 -1.94
N LEU A 36 7.17 14.44 -1.36
CA LEU A 36 6.67 13.44 -0.40
C LEU A 36 6.74 12.02 -0.97
N ILE A 37 6.26 11.78 -2.17
CA ILE A 37 6.23 10.43 -2.73
C ILE A 37 7.60 9.97 -3.23
N ASN A 38 8.30 10.81 -4.00
CA ASN A 38 9.58 10.40 -4.60
C ASN A 38 10.69 10.25 -3.56
N PHE A 39 10.80 11.17 -2.60
CA PHE A 39 11.81 11.08 -1.54
C PHE A 39 11.53 9.92 -0.60
N ASN A 40 10.26 9.70 -0.22
CA ASN A 40 9.91 8.52 0.55
C ASN A 40 10.19 7.22 -0.19
N HIS A 41 9.98 7.17 -1.52
CA HIS A 41 10.33 5.98 -2.30
C HIS A 41 11.82 5.64 -2.21
N VAL A 42 12.69 6.65 -2.33
CA VAL A 42 14.14 6.47 -2.15
C VAL A 42 14.49 6.09 -0.72
N TYR A 43 13.90 6.77 0.25
CA TYR A 43 14.16 6.54 1.67
C TYR A 43 13.78 5.10 2.07
N VAL A 44 12.58 4.65 1.70
CA VAL A 44 12.11 3.29 1.96
C VAL A 44 13.02 2.25 1.30
N ALA A 45 13.43 2.48 0.05
CA ALA A 45 14.33 1.57 -0.65
C ALA A 45 15.68 1.42 0.07
N ARG A 46 16.22 2.52 0.58
CA ARG A 46 17.51 2.54 1.26
C ARG A 46 17.45 1.88 2.63
N TYR A 47 16.51 2.28 3.49
CA TYR A 47 16.45 1.68 4.83
C TYR A 47 16.06 0.20 4.78
N LEU A 48 15.13 -0.19 3.90
CA LEU A 48 14.75 -1.59 3.73
C LEU A 48 15.94 -2.44 3.25
N HIS A 49 16.74 -1.91 2.32
CA HIS A 49 17.94 -2.57 1.86
C HIS A 49 18.95 -2.83 3.00
N LEU A 50 19.16 -1.83 3.86
CA LEU A 50 20.08 -1.93 4.98
C LEU A 50 19.55 -2.88 6.05
N PHE A 51 18.29 -2.72 6.43
CA PHE A 51 17.67 -3.50 7.49
C PHE A 51 17.50 -4.97 7.09
N ALA A 52 16.97 -5.25 5.90
CA ALA A 52 16.85 -6.63 5.40
C ALA A 52 18.22 -7.30 5.27
N GLY A 53 19.23 -6.58 4.75
CA GLY A 53 20.60 -7.09 4.69
C GLY A 53 21.15 -7.50 6.05
N ARG A 54 20.90 -6.70 7.11
CA ARG A 54 21.29 -7.01 8.48
C ARG A 54 20.56 -8.24 9.02
N ILE A 55 19.24 -8.30 8.89
CA ILE A 55 18.45 -9.45 9.36
C ILE A 55 18.91 -10.75 8.71
N PHE A 56 19.07 -10.78 7.39
CA PHE A 56 19.50 -12.00 6.69
C PHE A 56 20.97 -12.36 6.99
N HIS A 57 21.85 -11.38 7.22
CA HIS A 57 23.24 -11.66 7.61
C HIS A 57 23.31 -12.32 8.98
N GLU A 58 22.56 -11.84 9.97
CA GLU A 58 22.47 -12.41 11.31
C GLU A 58 21.87 -13.83 11.32
N LEU A 59 20.90 -14.08 10.46
CA LEU A 59 20.28 -15.41 10.33
C LEU A 59 21.17 -16.39 9.55
N HIS A 60 21.96 -15.89 8.59
CA HIS A 60 22.81 -16.65 7.68
C HIS A 60 24.19 -15.98 7.54
N PRO A 61 25.07 -16.09 8.56
CA PRO A 61 26.34 -15.36 8.58
C PRO A 61 27.33 -15.82 7.51
N SER A 62 27.16 -17.00 6.92
CA SER A 62 28.03 -17.54 5.88
C SER A 62 27.27 -17.71 4.55
N GLY A 63 27.87 -17.21 3.47
CA GLY A 63 27.41 -17.47 2.11
C GLY A 63 26.11 -16.75 1.70
N LEU A 64 25.75 -15.65 2.37
CA LEU A 64 24.59 -14.86 1.99
C LEU A 64 24.84 -14.09 0.68
N THR A 65 24.00 -14.32 -0.32
CA THR A 65 23.97 -13.55 -1.56
C THR A 65 22.63 -12.85 -1.70
N ARG A 66 22.62 -11.72 -2.44
CA ARG A 66 21.43 -10.92 -2.69
C ARG A 66 21.32 -10.58 -4.16
N ARG A 67 20.10 -10.74 -4.73
CA ARG A 67 19.77 -10.36 -6.11
C ARG A 67 18.57 -9.43 -6.14
N HIS A 68 18.66 -8.34 -6.90
CA HIS A 68 17.51 -7.50 -7.16
C HIS A 68 16.49 -8.25 -8.01
N THR A 69 15.22 -7.96 -7.76
CA THR A 69 14.11 -8.53 -8.53
C THR A 69 13.09 -7.45 -8.89
N SER A 70 12.53 -7.56 -10.08
CA SER A 70 11.51 -6.66 -10.62
C SER A 70 10.18 -7.35 -10.87
N ARG A 71 10.15 -8.69 -10.85
CA ARG A 71 8.98 -9.51 -11.19
C ARG A 71 8.74 -10.62 -10.18
N LYS A 72 7.47 -10.96 -9.95
CA LYS A 72 7.07 -12.08 -9.11
C LYS A 72 7.60 -13.43 -9.62
N GLY A 73 7.72 -13.59 -10.92
CA GLY A 73 8.26 -14.80 -11.53
C GLY A 73 9.65 -15.17 -11.00
N GLU A 74 10.53 -14.18 -10.81
CA GLU A 74 11.88 -14.41 -10.27
C GLU A 74 11.88 -15.00 -8.86
N LEU A 75 10.95 -14.54 -7.98
CA LEU A 75 10.76 -15.14 -6.66
C LEU A 75 10.24 -16.58 -6.75
N LYS A 76 9.25 -16.82 -7.61
CA LYS A 76 8.64 -18.14 -7.78
C LYS A 76 9.66 -19.14 -8.37
N ASP A 77 10.46 -18.68 -9.34
CA ASP A 77 11.57 -19.48 -9.90
C ASP A 77 12.61 -19.82 -8.84
N ALA A 78 13.00 -18.83 -8.02
CA ALA A 78 13.97 -19.04 -6.95
C ALA A 78 13.49 -20.09 -5.92
N LEU A 79 12.21 -20.05 -5.55
CA LEU A 79 11.60 -21.04 -4.65
C LEU A 79 11.54 -22.45 -5.30
N ALA A 80 11.24 -22.52 -6.60
CA ALA A 80 11.12 -23.80 -7.30
C ALA A 80 12.45 -24.43 -7.73
N ALA A 81 13.55 -23.65 -7.73
CA ALA A 81 14.85 -24.11 -8.23
C ALA A 81 15.51 -25.15 -7.30
N HIS A 82 15.67 -24.80 -6.03
CA HIS A 82 16.38 -25.59 -5.03
C HIS A 82 15.59 -25.70 -3.74
N PRO A 83 14.56 -26.58 -3.68
CA PRO A 83 13.76 -26.77 -2.49
C PRO A 83 14.59 -27.35 -1.35
N PRO A 84 14.59 -26.74 -0.14
CA PRO A 84 15.35 -27.23 1.02
C PRO A 84 14.79 -28.53 1.60
N CYS A 85 13.54 -28.84 1.31
CA CYS A 85 12.88 -30.10 1.67
C CYS A 85 12.00 -30.57 0.53
N ARG A 86 11.67 -31.85 0.50
CA ARG A 86 10.80 -32.46 -0.49
C ARG A 86 9.74 -33.31 0.17
N ASN A 87 8.54 -33.25 -0.38
CA ASN A 87 7.44 -34.14 -0.11
C ASN A 87 6.52 -34.20 -1.34
N PRO A 88 5.56 -35.14 -1.42
CA PRO A 88 4.69 -35.27 -2.60
C PRO A 88 3.96 -33.96 -2.97
N ARG A 89 3.58 -33.14 -2.00
CA ARG A 89 2.89 -31.87 -2.22
C ARG A 89 3.80 -30.79 -2.82
N ILE A 90 5.02 -30.68 -2.31
CA ILE A 90 6.04 -29.77 -2.87
C ILE A 90 6.38 -30.15 -4.31
N ASP A 91 6.59 -31.44 -4.55
CA ASP A 91 6.94 -31.94 -5.90
C ASP A 91 5.79 -31.73 -6.89
N GLU A 92 4.53 -31.92 -6.46
CA GLU A 92 3.32 -31.60 -7.23
C GLU A 92 3.28 -30.13 -7.61
N LEU A 93 3.41 -29.22 -6.62
CA LEU A 93 3.34 -27.77 -6.84
C LEU A 93 4.42 -27.29 -7.81
N ILE A 94 5.66 -27.71 -7.59
CA ILE A 94 6.78 -27.36 -8.46
C ILE A 94 6.58 -27.92 -9.87
N GLY A 95 6.08 -29.17 -9.97
CA GLY A 95 5.78 -29.81 -11.25
C GLY A 95 4.71 -29.04 -12.02
N GLN A 96 3.61 -28.69 -11.39
CA GLN A 96 2.53 -27.88 -12.00
C GLN A 96 3.03 -26.49 -12.40
N TYR A 97 3.79 -25.82 -11.53
CA TYR A 97 4.38 -24.52 -11.83
C TYR A 97 5.30 -24.55 -13.04
N ARG A 98 6.18 -25.55 -13.14
CA ARG A 98 7.10 -25.72 -14.28
C ARG A 98 6.39 -26.08 -15.58
N ALA A 99 5.29 -26.85 -15.50
CA ALA A 99 4.50 -27.23 -16.66
C ALA A 99 3.66 -26.06 -17.23
N HIS A 100 3.17 -25.16 -16.35
CA HIS A 100 2.24 -24.09 -16.72
C HIS A 100 2.59 -22.76 -16.05
N PRO A 101 3.80 -22.20 -16.23
CA PRO A 101 4.25 -21.00 -15.52
C PRO A 101 3.40 -19.76 -15.82
N GLU A 102 2.72 -19.70 -16.95
CA GLU A 102 1.82 -18.61 -17.36
C GLU A 102 0.61 -18.45 -16.43
N ARG A 103 0.23 -19.47 -15.66
CA ARG A 103 -0.91 -19.44 -14.71
C ARG A 103 -0.59 -18.79 -13.37
N TYR A 104 0.67 -18.38 -13.16
CA TYR A 104 1.17 -18.01 -11.82
C TYR A 104 1.54 -16.54 -11.67
N TYR A 105 0.90 -15.62 -12.39
CA TYR A 105 1.10 -14.16 -12.28
C TYR A 105 2.57 -13.73 -12.31
N ARG A 106 3.39 -14.40 -13.09
CA ARG A 106 4.85 -14.19 -13.15
C ARG A 106 5.24 -12.77 -13.52
N GLU A 107 4.47 -12.12 -14.41
CA GLU A 107 4.71 -10.76 -14.88
C GLU A 107 4.29 -9.67 -13.88
N THR A 108 3.69 -10.05 -12.75
CA THR A 108 3.34 -9.09 -11.71
C THR A 108 4.59 -8.37 -11.22
N PRO A 109 4.65 -7.02 -11.30
CA PRO A 109 5.79 -6.26 -10.82
C PRO A 109 6.07 -6.49 -9.33
N PHE A 110 7.34 -6.68 -9.01
CA PHE A 110 7.83 -6.91 -7.65
C PHE A 110 9.11 -6.09 -7.44
N HIS A 111 9.07 -5.04 -6.65
CA HIS A 111 10.22 -4.19 -6.37
C HIS A 111 10.89 -4.61 -5.07
N GLY A 112 12.06 -5.24 -5.18
CA GLY A 112 12.74 -5.73 -4.00
C GLY A 112 14.03 -6.48 -4.28
N ALA A 113 14.37 -7.39 -3.37
CA ALA A 113 15.52 -8.27 -3.50
C ALA A 113 15.19 -9.66 -2.95
N LEU A 114 15.81 -10.66 -3.54
CA LEU A 114 15.82 -12.05 -3.07
C LEU A 114 17.13 -12.31 -2.34
N PHE A 115 17.06 -13.11 -1.30
CA PHE A 115 18.20 -13.50 -0.47
C PHE A 115 18.41 -15.02 -0.58
N PHE A 116 19.67 -15.40 -0.76
CA PHE A 116 20.06 -16.79 -0.94
C PHE A 116 21.20 -17.15 0.01
N THR A 117 21.24 -18.41 0.43
CA THR A 117 22.36 -19.00 1.14
C THR A 117 22.90 -20.22 0.37
N SER A 118 24.17 -20.53 0.53
CA SER A 118 24.76 -21.73 -0.05
C SER A 118 24.60 -22.89 0.92
N ARG A 119 23.92 -23.95 0.50
CA ARG A 119 23.80 -25.21 1.27
C ARG A 119 24.15 -26.38 0.37
N GLY A 120 25.22 -27.08 0.70
CA GLY A 120 25.66 -28.27 -0.10
C GLY A 120 26.00 -27.93 -1.56
N GLY A 121 26.48 -26.72 -1.87
CA GLY A 121 26.80 -26.26 -3.22
C GLY A 121 25.61 -25.75 -4.03
N ALA A 122 24.37 -25.84 -3.53
CA ALA A 122 23.19 -25.26 -4.14
C ALA A 122 22.79 -23.93 -3.46
N GLU A 123 22.26 -22.98 -4.23
CA GLU A 123 21.73 -21.73 -3.71
C GLU A 123 20.26 -21.92 -3.31
N GLU A 124 19.99 -21.81 -2.03
CA GLU A 124 18.66 -21.88 -1.44
C GLU A 124 18.11 -20.47 -1.20
N CYS A 125 16.88 -20.19 -1.63
CA CYS A 125 16.18 -18.94 -1.35
C CYS A 125 15.70 -18.93 0.11
N VAL A 126 16.23 -18.02 0.93
CA VAL A 126 15.91 -17.88 2.36
C VAL A 126 14.96 -16.72 2.65
N GLY A 127 14.60 -15.95 1.63
CA GLY A 127 13.60 -14.89 1.77
C GLY A 127 13.72 -13.79 0.75
N ALA A 128 12.90 -12.76 0.97
CA ALA A 128 12.82 -11.60 0.09
C ALA A 128 12.50 -10.32 0.85
N SER A 129 12.94 -9.17 0.33
CA SER A 129 12.44 -7.87 0.72
C SER A 129 11.62 -7.27 -0.41
N ARG A 130 10.59 -6.48 -0.08
CA ARG A 130 9.74 -5.84 -1.09
C ARG A 130 9.28 -4.45 -0.66
N ILE A 131 9.08 -3.58 -1.64
CA ILE A 131 8.39 -2.30 -1.46
C ILE A 131 7.03 -2.41 -2.18
N LYS A 132 5.97 -2.04 -1.49
CA LYS A 132 4.62 -2.02 -2.08
C LYS A 132 4.58 -1.00 -3.21
N ARG A 133 4.09 -1.42 -4.39
CA ARG A 133 3.94 -0.53 -5.55
C ARG A 133 3.01 0.63 -5.22
N VAL A 134 3.29 1.80 -5.78
CA VAL A 134 2.50 3.02 -5.60
C VAL A 134 1.00 2.77 -5.86
N ARG A 135 0.67 2.09 -6.96
CA ARG A 135 -0.73 1.72 -7.27
C ARG A 135 -1.38 0.88 -6.16
N ARG A 136 -0.65 -0.11 -5.60
CA ARG A 136 -1.17 -0.94 -4.50
C ARG A 136 -1.30 -0.14 -3.19
N LEU A 137 -0.48 0.89 -3.02
CA LEU A 137 -0.60 1.82 -1.91
C LEU A 137 -1.84 2.69 -2.06
N ALA A 138 -2.07 3.23 -3.26
CA ALA A 138 -3.29 3.98 -3.59
C ALA A 138 -4.56 3.14 -3.36
N GLU A 139 -4.60 1.91 -3.88
CA GLU A 139 -5.71 0.97 -3.65
C GLU A 139 -5.95 0.70 -2.14
N LYS A 140 -4.89 0.52 -1.36
CA LYS A 140 -5.01 0.27 0.09
C LYS A 140 -5.49 1.51 0.83
N ALA A 141 -4.96 2.68 0.49
CA ALA A 141 -5.40 3.95 1.05
C ALA A 141 -6.88 4.21 0.74
N ALA A 142 -7.27 4.09 -0.54
CA ALA A 142 -8.66 4.24 -0.96
C ALA A 142 -9.60 3.29 -0.20
N ARG A 143 -9.25 2.00 -0.13
CA ARG A 143 -10.07 1.02 0.59
C ARG A 143 -10.28 1.40 2.05
N ARG A 144 -9.22 1.79 2.76
CA ARG A 144 -9.32 2.18 4.17
C ARG A 144 -10.18 3.43 4.39
N ILE A 145 -10.11 4.38 3.45
CA ILE A 145 -10.97 5.57 3.49
C ILE A 145 -12.43 5.16 3.21
N ILE A 146 -12.67 4.32 2.21
CA ILE A 146 -14.00 3.82 1.85
C ILE A 146 -14.64 3.06 3.02
N ASP A 147 -13.89 2.18 3.68
CA ASP A 147 -14.37 1.46 4.86
C ASP A 147 -14.81 2.45 5.96
N ARG A 148 -14.01 3.50 6.22
CA ARG A 148 -14.37 4.55 7.19
C ARG A 148 -15.61 5.36 6.77
N MET A 149 -15.71 5.73 5.48
CA MET A 149 -16.88 6.44 4.98
C MET A 149 -18.15 5.60 5.12
N PHE A 150 -18.03 4.30 4.84
CA PHE A 150 -19.14 3.37 5.03
C PHE A 150 -19.56 3.25 6.49
N ASP A 151 -18.61 3.23 7.43
CA ASP A 151 -18.91 3.25 8.86
C ASP A 151 -19.60 4.55 9.29
N ALA A 152 -19.20 5.71 8.74
CA ALA A 152 -19.90 6.98 8.99
C ALA A 152 -21.32 6.98 8.41
N ILE A 153 -21.53 6.44 7.20
CA ILE A 153 -22.87 6.29 6.63
C ILE A 153 -23.75 5.40 7.52
N LYS A 154 -23.21 4.26 8.00
CA LYS A 154 -23.96 3.39 8.93
C LYS A 154 -24.35 4.13 10.21
N GLN A 155 -23.42 4.91 10.78
CA GLN A 155 -23.72 5.70 11.97
C GLN A 155 -24.85 6.70 11.70
N HIS A 156 -24.80 7.46 10.60
CA HIS A 156 -25.88 8.38 10.24
C HIS A 156 -27.21 7.67 10.00
N ALA A 157 -27.19 6.45 9.41
CA ALA A 157 -28.42 5.66 9.25
C ALA A 157 -28.97 5.19 10.61
N ASP A 158 -28.12 4.79 11.53
CA ASP A 158 -28.52 4.43 12.89
C ASP A 158 -29.11 5.63 13.64
N ASP A 159 -28.54 6.83 13.50
CA ASP A 159 -29.08 8.07 14.07
C ASP A 159 -30.49 8.38 13.51
N LEU A 160 -30.69 8.23 12.19
CA LEU A 160 -32.01 8.39 11.54
C LEU A 160 -33.03 7.40 12.09
N ALA A 161 -32.65 6.14 12.23
CA ALA A 161 -33.51 5.10 12.78
C ALA A 161 -33.86 5.36 14.26
N GLU A 162 -32.93 5.91 15.04
CA GLU A 162 -33.18 6.31 16.42
C GLU A 162 -34.13 7.50 16.52
N GLU A 163 -33.97 8.52 15.65
CA GLU A 163 -34.88 9.65 15.53
C GLU A 163 -36.31 9.16 15.21
N ARG A 164 -36.45 8.20 14.30
CA ARG A 164 -37.75 7.59 13.94
C ARG A 164 -38.36 6.81 15.08
N ALA A 165 -37.60 5.98 15.79
CA ALA A 165 -38.05 5.25 16.97
C ALA A 165 -38.57 6.19 18.06
N ARG A 166 -37.84 7.29 18.30
CA ARG A 166 -38.21 8.33 19.25
C ARG A 166 -39.49 9.04 18.84
N GLY A 167 -39.67 9.35 17.54
CA GLY A 167 -40.92 9.93 16.99
C GLY A 167 -42.11 9.02 17.14
N MET A 168 -41.92 7.69 17.12
CA MET A 168 -42.98 6.68 17.36
C MET A 168 -43.21 6.38 18.84
N GLY A 169 -42.38 6.92 19.76
CA GLY A 169 -42.46 6.64 21.19
C GLY A 169 -42.08 5.21 21.59
N ILE A 170 -41.29 4.52 20.78
CA ILE A 170 -40.83 3.15 21.02
C ILE A 170 -39.32 3.07 21.19
N PRO A 171 -38.80 2.11 21.97
CA PRO A 171 -37.36 1.84 22.04
C PRO A 171 -36.78 1.41 20.69
N ARG A 172 -35.54 1.79 20.36
CA ARG A 172 -34.85 1.45 19.10
C ARG A 172 -34.89 -0.05 18.76
N HIS A 173 -34.74 -0.92 19.74
CA HIS A 173 -34.74 -2.38 19.54
C HIS A 173 -36.11 -2.96 19.18
N GLN A 174 -37.19 -2.20 19.30
CA GLN A 174 -38.55 -2.57 18.88
C GLN A 174 -38.90 -2.00 17.50
N LEU A 175 -38.04 -1.16 16.94
CA LEU A 175 -38.26 -0.59 15.61
C LEU A 175 -38.03 -1.68 14.56
N PHE A 176 -39.09 -2.05 13.87
CA PHE A 176 -39.02 -2.85 12.64
C PHE A 176 -38.84 -1.91 11.45
N THR A 177 -37.77 -2.08 10.68
CA THR A 177 -37.54 -1.31 9.46
C THR A 177 -37.66 -2.22 8.26
N PRO A 178 -38.67 -2.04 7.40
CA PRO A 178 -38.79 -2.74 6.13
C PRO A 178 -37.52 -2.53 5.26
N PRO A 179 -37.17 -3.48 4.37
CA PRO A 179 -35.96 -3.35 3.53
C PRO A 179 -35.96 -2.09 2.66
N GLU A 180 -37.08 -1.64 2.16
CA GLU A 180 -37.22 -0.42 1.37
C GLU A 180 -36.91 0.84 2.20
N GLU A 181 -37.45 0.95 3.40
CA GLU A 181 -37.17 2.06 4.31
C GLU A 181 -35.70 2.04 4.78
N MET A 182 -35.12 0.85 4.98
CA MET A 182 -33.70 0.71 5.31
C MET A 182 -32.81 1.23 4.17
N GLN A 183 -33.19 0.97 2.92
CA GLN A 183 -32.50 1.50 1.75
C GLN A 183 -32.61 3.03 1.68
N ASP A 184 -33.79 3.58 1.92
CA ASP A 184 -34.00 5.03 1.93
C ASP A 184 -33.24 5.71 3.05
N GLU A 185 -33.21 5.14 4.26
CA GLU A 185 -32.40 5.64 5.38
C GLU A 185 -30.91 5.64 5.03
N PHE A 186 -30.43 4.59 4.39
CA PHE A 186 -29.04 4.50 3.94
C PHE A 186 -28.70 5.59 2.89
N LEU A 187 -29.58 5.82 1.91
CA LEU A 187 -29.38 6.87 0.91
C LEU A 187 -29.38 8.27 1.55
N ARG A 188 -30.28 8.55 2.50
CA ARG A 188 -30.28 9.81 3.26
C ARG A 188 -29.02 9.98 4.10
N ALA A 189 -28.53 8.90 4.71
CA ALA A 189 -27.29 8.91 5.47
C ALA A 189 -26.08 9.19 4.57
N GLU A 190 -26.05 8.60 3.37
CA GLU A 190 -25.03 8.91 2.35
C GLU A 190 -25.09 10.39 1.94
N GLU A 191 -26.29 10.94 1.70
CA GLU A 191 -26.47 12.35 1.35
C GLU A 191 -25.99 13.30 2.47
N ARG A 192 -26.23 12.97 3.74
CA ARG A 192 -25.68 13.73 4.88
C ARG A 192 -24.15 13.75 4.84
N LEU A 193 -23.51 12.61 4.65
CA LEU A 193 -22.06 12.53 4.55
C LEU A 193 -21.50 13.32 3.37
N LEU A 194 -22.16 13.28 2.22
CA LEU A 194 -21.77 14.07 1.04
C LEU A 194 -21.89 15.58 1.30
N GLU A 195 -22.93 16.02 2.02
CA GLU A 195 -23.09 17.40 2.42
C GLU A 195 -22.02 17.84 3.44
N ASP A 196 -21.63 16.96 4.38
CA ASP A 196 -20.54 17.23 5.31
C ASP A 196 -19.22 17.40 4.57
N LEU A 197 -18.92 16.54 3.59
CA LEU A 197 -17.75 16.68 2.72
C LEU A 197 -17.77 18.00 1.93
N ARG A 198 -18.93 18.38 1.37
CA ARG A 198 -19.10 19.58 0.59
C ARG A 198 -18.93 20.87 1.41
N THR A 199 -19.40 20.84 2.66
CA THR A 199 -19.36 21.99 3.58
C THR A 199 -18.10 22.04 4.44
N GLY A 200 -17.17 21.11 4.27
CA GLY A 200 -15.93 21.04 5.04
C GLY A 200 -16.12 20.60 6.50
N ARG A 201 -17.27 20.00 6.83
CA ARG A 201 -17.48 19.46 8.18
C ARG A 201 -16.61 18.23 8.40
N PRO A 202 -15.91 18.12 9.52
CA PRO A 202 -15.08 16.97 9.80
C PRO A 202 -15.93 15.71 9.93
N ILE A 203 -15.55 14.68 9.19
CA ILE A 203 -16.09 13.34 9.41
C ILE A 203 -15.65 12.88 10.79
N GLN A 204 -16.59 12.31 11.56
CA GLN A 204 -16.33 11.88 12.93
C GLN A 204 -15.04 11.09 13.07
N ASP A 205 -14.21 11.49 14.03
CA ASP A 205 -12.85 11.03 14.21
C ASP A 205 -12.81 9.62 14.83
N GLY A 206 -12.60 8.62 13.98
CA GLY A 206 -12.18 7.28 14.41
C GLY A 206 -10.66 7.11 14.52
N GLY A 207 -9.88 8.18 14.74
CA GLY A 207 -8.42 8.15 14.78
C GLY A 207 -7.73 7.95 13.40
N ASP A 208 -6.42 7.90 13.36
CA ASP A 208 -5.65 7.68 12.15
C ASP A 208 -5.68 6.22 11.69
N ILE A 209 -5.87 6.02 10.41
CA ILE A 209 -5.79 4.70 9.76
C ILE A 209 -4.34 4.46 9.36
N ALA A 210 -3.64 3.58 10.09
CA ALA A 210 -2.25 3.27 9.81
C ALA A 210 -2.07 2.29 8.65
N ILE A 211 -1.07 2.54 7.80
CA ILE A 211 -0.55 1.62 6.78
C ILE A 211 0.92 1.36 7.10
N SER A 212 1.21 0.20 7.69
CA SER A 212 2.54 -0.15 8.21
C SER A 212 3.32 -1.12 7.31
N ASP A 213 2.72 -1.59 6.20
CA ASP A 213 3.22 -2.68 5.37
C ASP A 213 3.69 -2.24 3.96
N VAL A 214 4.14 -0.99 3.80
CA VAL A 214 4.72 -0.51 2.54
C VAL A 214 6.06 -1.17 2.28
N ALA A 215 6.91 -1.22 3.29
CA ALA A 215 8.14 -2.00 3.30
C ALA A 215 7.87 -3.36 3.95
N GLY A 216 8.32 -4.44 3.33
CA GLY A 216 8.11 -5.79 3.85
C GLY A 216 9.32 -6.68 3.63
N ILE A 217 9.55 -7.57 4.59
CA ILE A 217 10.55 -8.64 4.52
C ILE A 217 9.79 -9.96 4.68
N LYS A 218 10.00 -10.91 3.78
CA LYS A 218 9.56 -12.28 3.93
C LYS A 218 10.78 -13.13 4.30
N VAL A 219 10.72 -13.79 5.45
CA VAL A 219 11.79 -14.66 5.97
C VAL A 219 11.29 -16.09 5.92
N ILE A 220 12.07 -16.96 5.30
CA ILE A 220 11.78 -18.41 5.21
C ILE A 220 12.61 -19.10 6.28
N LEU A 221 11.93 -19.56 7.34
CA LEU A 221 12.56 -20.23 8.48
C LEU A 221 11.75 -21.42 8.94
N GLU A 222 12.43 -22.50 9.27
CA GLU A 222 11.82 -23.63 9.99
C GLU A 222 11.23 -23.16 11.33
N ALA A 223 10.12 -23.78 11.75
CA ALA A 223 9.40 -23.42 12.98
C ALA A 223 10.33 -23.37 14.21
N SER A 224 11.29 -24.31 14.30
CA SER A 224 12.29 -24.37 15.37
C SER A 224 13.24 -23.16 15.45
N ARG A 225 13.35 -22.38 14.36
CA ARG A 225 14.23 -21.21 14.26
C ARG A 225 13.48 -19.87 14.29
N GLN A 226 12.16 -19.87 14.33
CA GLN A 226 11.37 -18.62 14.34
C GLN A 226 11.60 -17.80 15.61
N GLU A 227 11.76 -18.48 16.76
CA GLU A 227 12.11 -17.83 18.03
C GLU A 227 13.46 -17.10 17.97
N ARG A 228 14.43 -17.64 17.23
CA ARG A 228 15.72 -16.94 17.00
C ARG A 228 15.56 -15.61 16.27
N LEU A 229 14.65 -15.54 15.29
CA LEU A 229 14.38 -14.26 14.62
C LEU A 229 13.74 -13.26 15.60
N ARG A 230 12.83 -13.73 16.46
CA ARG A 230 12.19 -12.89 17.46
C ARG A 230 13.22 -12.31 18.44
N SER A 231 14.04 -13.18 19.04
CA SER A 231 15.14 -12.74 19.91
C SER A 231 16.09 -11.79 19.20
N LEU A 232 16.45 -12.07 17.96
CA LEU A 232 17.26 -11.16 17.15
C LEU A 232 16.62 -9.76 17.03
N LEU A 233 15.31 -9.67 16.73
CA LEU A 233 14.63 -8.40 16.61
C LEU A 233 14.53 -7.64 17.94
N GLU A 234 14.37 -8.35 19.07
CA GLU A 234 14.33 -7.79 20.42
C GLU A 234 15.70 -7.29 20.88
N ASP A 235 16.78 -7.95 20.47
CA ASP A 235 18.16 -7.57 20.80
C ASP A 235 18.68 -6.36 20.00
N LEU A 236 17.99 -5.98 18.90
CA LEU A 236 18.37 -4.84 18.10
C LEU A 236 17.94 -3.51 18.76
N PRO A 237 18.88 -2.60 19.13
CA PRO A 237 18.56 -1.37 19.88
C PRO A 237 17.74 -0.35 19.07
N ASP A 238 17.75 -0.49 17.77
CA ASP A 238 17.05 0.36 16.80
C ASP A 238 15.75 -0.29 16.25
N CYS A 239 15.29 -1.37 16.89
CA CYS A 239 14.17 -2.17 16.44
C CYS A 239 13.25 -2.52 17.64
N ARG A 240 11.93 -2.52 17.40
CA ARG A 240 10.94 -3.01 18.37
C ARG A 240 9.78 -3.63 17.63
N VAL A 241 9.41 -4.84 17.99
CA VAL A 241 8.16 -5.47 17.54
C VAL A 241 6.98 -4.78 18.23
N THR A 242 6.04 -4.28 17.45
CA THR A 242 4.85 -3.55 17.95
C THR A 242 3.59 -4.37 17.86
N GLU A 243 3.49 -5.25 16.85
CA GLU A 243 2.33 -6.12 16.65
C GLU A 243 2.80 -7.48 16.18
N GLU A 244 2.11 -8.53 16.64
CA GLU A 244 2.30 -9.92 16.17
C GLU A 244 0.94 -10.49 15.83
N GLU A 245 0.78 -11.01 14.62
CA GLU A 245 -0.42 -11.70 14.15
C GLU A 245 -0.05 -13.04 13.59
N ARG A 246 -0.64 -14.10 14.13
CA ARG A 246 -0.45 -15.48 13.65
C ARG A 246 -1.61 -15.88 12.77
N HIS A 247 -1.30 -16.18 11.52
CA HIS A 247 -2.25 -16.74 10.58
C HIS A 247 -2.17 -18.26 10.62
N SER A 248 -3.33 -18.91 10.72
CA SER A 248 -3.47 -20.37 10.68
C SER A 248 -4.60 -20.79 9.74
N GLY A 249 -4.49 -21.96 9.14
CA GLY A 249 -5.50 -22.53 8.23
C GLY A 249 -4.95 -22.88 6.85
N LEU A 250 -5.47 -22.25 5.80
CA LEU A 250 -5.00 -22.50 4.42
C LEU A 250 -3.55 -22.05 4.18
N TYR A 251 -3.05 -21.20 5.03
CA TYR A 251 -1.70 -20.62 4.98
C TYR A 251 -1.28 -20.27 6.41
N ASN A 252 -0.11 -20.75 6.82
CA ASN A 252 0.44 -20.47 8.14
C ASN A 252 1.63 -19.52 8.03
N ALA A 253 1.54 -18.42 8.75
CA ALA A 253 2.62 -17.44 8.84
C ALA A 253 2.47 -16.61 10.10
N THR A 254 3.57 -16.07 10.58
CA THR A 254 3.58 -15.03 11.60
C THR A 254 3.92 -13.69 10.95
N ASN A 255 3.03 -12.72 11.07
CA ASN A 255 3.25 -11.34 10.65
C ASN A 255 3.66 -10.51 11.86
N LEU A 256 4.79 -9.84 11.74
CA LEU A 256 5.30 -8.91 12.74
C LEU A 256 5.29 -7.51 12.15
N ILE A 257 4.74 -6.54 12.88
CA ILE A 257 4.97 -5.12 12.59
C ILE A 257 6.10 -4.63 13.49
N VAL A 258 7.10 -4.06 12.85
CA VAL A 258 8.33 -3.65 13.51
C VAL A 258 8.49 -2.14 13.36
N CYS A 259 8.68 -1.46 14.50
CA CYS A 259 9.12 -0.08 14.56
C CYS A 259 10.66 -0.05 14.51
N HIS A 260 11.21 0.52 13.45
CA HIS A 260 12.66 0.60 13.21
C HIS A 260 13.12 2.06 13.18
N ARG A 261 14.32 2.33 13.70
CA ARG A 261 15.01 3.63 13.62
C ARG A 261 16.15 3.51 12.61
N PRO A 262 15.96 3.92 11.35
CA PRO A 262 17.00 3.81 10.34
C PRO A 262 18.19 4.74 10.62
N ASP A 263 19.38 4.26 10.31
CA ASP A 263 20.60 5.06 10.32
C ASP A 263 20.56 6.08 9.17
N ARG A 264 20.25 7.34 9.49
CA ARG A 264 20.10 8.43 8.53
C ARG A 264 21.41 8.77 7.82
N ASP A 265 22.53 8.73 8.50
CA ASP A 265 23.81 9.07 7.90
C ASP A 265 24.20 8.01 6.86
N ARG A 266 23.95 6.75 7.15
CA ARG A 266 24.17 5.66 6.20
C ARG A 266 23.19 5.73 5.00
N ILE A 267 21.96 6.17 5.22
CA ILE A 267 20.99 6.42 4.13
C ILE A 267 21.46 7.59 3.26
N LEU A 268 21.99 8.65 3.85
CA LEU A 268 22.45 9.86 3.17
C LEU A 268 23.85 9.75 2.55
N SER A 269 24.64 8.72 2.91
CA SER A 269 25.99 8.51 2.39
C SER A 269 26.05 8.34 0.87
N ARG A 270 24.94 7.96 0.25
CA ARG A 270 24.82 7.79 -1.21
C ARG A 270 24.03 8.95 -1.81
N PRO A 271 24.49 9.60 -2.88
CA PRO A 271 23.72 10.62 -3.60
C PRO A 271 22.45 10.03 -4.22
N LEU A 272 21.52 10.87 -4.61
CA LEU A 272 20.36 10.45 -5.40
C LEU A 272 20.81 9.91 -6.77
N THR A 273 20.11 8.89 -7.26
CA THR A 273 20.43 8.28 -8.57
C THR A 273 19.97 9.17 -9.72
N GLY A 274 20.64 9.05 -10.86
CA GLY A 274 20.29 9.79 -12.07
C GLY A 274 18.82 9.66 -12.48
N ARG A 275 18.18 8.51 -12.23
CA ARG A 275 16.76 8.28 -12.53
C ARG A 275 15.85 9.17 -11.69
N ILE A 276 16.09 9.28 -10.40
CA ILE A 276 15.29 10.18 -9.51
C ILE A 276 15.55 11.63 -9.88
N LEU A 277 16.81 11.99 -10.11
CA LEU A 277 17.18 13.34 -10.52
C LEU A 277 16.49 13.72 -11.85
N ALA A 278 16.44 12.81 -12.83
CA ALA A 278 15.76 13.03 -14.10
C ALA A 278 14.23 13.25 -13.91
N VAL A 279 13.58 12.49 -13.04
CA VAL A 279 12.16 12.70 -12.70
C VAL A 279 11.94 14.08 -12.07
N MET A 280 12.79 14.48 -11.12
CA MET A 280 12.66 15.77 -10.45
C MET A 280 12.96 16.94 -11.40
N GLN A 281 13.96 16.81 -12.27
CA GLN A 281 14.28 17.80 -13.30
C GLN A 281 13.15 17.97 -14.31
N ALA A 282 12.52 16.89 -14.77
CA ALA A 282 11.38 16.93 -15.65
C ALA A 282 10.17 17.68 -15.05
N ARG A 283 10.17 17.86 -13.74
CA ARG A 283 9.15 18.62 -12.98
C ARG A 283 9.62 20.04 -12.62
N GLY A 284 10.68 20.53 -13.27
CA GLY A 284 11.19 21.89 -13.08
C GLY A 284 12.06 22.11 -11.83
N LEU A 285 12.45 21.05 -11.11
CA LEU A 285 13.30 21.18 -9.94
C LEU A 285 14.78 21.18 -10.31
N HIS A 286 15.56 22.09 -9.71
CA HIS A 286 17.00 22.17 -9.93
C HIS A 286 17.75 21.04 -9.21
N LEU A 287 18.63 20.31 -9.92
CA LEU A 287 19.29 19.11 -9.43
C LEU A 287 20.09 19.33 -8.13
N ASP A 288 20.84 20.43 -8.04
CA ASP A 288 21.62 20.76 -6.84
C ASP A 288 20.74 21.02 -5.62
N GLN A 289 19.56 21.60 -5.84
CA GLN A 289 18.59 21.86 -4.79
C GLN A 289 17.90 20.55 -4.35
N VAL A 290 17.54 19.69 -5.30
CA VAL A 290 16.90 18.38 -5.02
C VAL A 290 17.75 17.53 -4.07
N GLN A 291 19.09 17.52 -4.24
CA GLN A 291 19.96 16.77 -3.35
C GLN A 291 19.97 17.35 -1.92
N LYS A 292 19.98 18.68 -1.77
CA LYS A 292 19.90 19.36 -0.47
C LYS A 292 18.54 19.14 0.19
N ASP A 293 17.48 19.29 -0.59
CA ASP A 293 16.10 19.05 -0.13
C ASP A 293 15.89 17.62 0.37
N PHE A 294 16.50 16.63 -0.30
CA PHE A 294 16.45 15.24 0.16
C PHE A 294 17.17 15.04 1.50
N VAL A 295 18.33 15.67 1.69
CA VAL A 295 19.05 15.62 2.96
C VAL A 295 18.23 16.22 4.10
N GLU A 296 17.64 17.40 3.86
CA GLU A 296 16.77 18.07 4.83
C GLU A 296 15.52 17.23 5.12
N PHE A 297 14.89 16.71 4.08
CA PHE A 297 13.72 15.83 4.19
C PHE A 297 13.98 14.62 5.09
N VAL A 298 15.13 13.96 4.92
CA VAL A 298 15.48 12.80 5.76
C VAL A 298 15.80 13.23 7.19
N ARG A 299 16.49 14.36 7.37
CA ARG A 299 16.90 14.83 8.70
C ARG A 299 15.74 15.37 9.53
N SER A 300 14.78 16.05 8.91
CA SER A 300 13.63 16.66 9.58
C SER A 300 12.42 15.69 9.73
N GLY A 301 12.46 14.52 9.08
CA GLY A 301 11.38 13.53 9.18
C GLY A 301 11.35 12.78 10.51
N GLU A 302 10.40 11.89 10.67
CA GLU A 302 10.20 11.07 11.88
C GLU A 302 11.42 10.19 12.18
N ALA A 303 11.71 10.00 13.47
CA ALA A 303 12.86 9.20 13.92
C ALA A 303 12.74 7.71 13.62
N SER A 304 11.51 7.20 13.48
CA SER A 304 11.23 5.79 13.27
C SER A 304 10.17 5.57 12.20
N VAL A 305 10.23 4.40 11.57
CA VAL A 305 9.30 3.91 10.56
C VAL A 305 8.80 2.53 10.92
N SER A 306 7.65 2.15 10.38
CA SER A 306 7.13 0.79 10.52
C SER A 306 7.35 -0.01 9.25
N LEU A 307 7.61 -1.29 9.40
CA LEU A 307 7.71 -2.28 8.33
C LEU A 307 7.14 -3.63 8.76
N GLU A 308 6.73 -4.43 7.79
CA GLU A 308 6.18 -5.77 7.99
C GLU A 308 7.28 -6.83 7.83
N ILE A 309 7.34 -7.78 8.74
CA ILE A 309 8.13 -9.00 8.59
C ILE A 309 7.18 -10.18 8.60
N ILE A 310 7.16 -10.95 7.51
CA ILE A 310 6.36 -12.18 7.38
C ILE A 310 7.30 -13.35 7.54
N VAL A 311 7.02 -14.21 8.50
CA VAL A 311 7.80 -15.42 8.77
C VAL A 311 6.96 -16.64 8.47
N SER A 312 7.46 -17.54 7.65
CA SER A 312 6.86 -18.84 7.36
C SER A 312 7.94 -19.85 7.01
N ASP A 313 7.63 -21.12 7.07
CA ASP A 313 8.54 -22.14 6.56
C ASP A 313 8.48 -22.23 5.03
N TYR A 314 9.32 -23.08 4.46
CA TYR A 314 9.39 -23.22 3.01
C TYR A 314 8.11 -23.77 2.40
N PRO A 315 7.47 -24.88 2.91
CA PRO A 315 6.21 -25.40 2.40
C PRO A 315 5.10 -24.33 2.36
N GLU A 316 4.92 -23.58 3.45
CA GLU A 316 3.90 -22.51 3.55
C GLU A 316 4.21 -21.34 2.61
N THR A 317 5.50 -20.99 2.48
CA THR A 317 5.91 -19.97 1.52
C THR A 317 5.59 -20.41 0.09
N LEU A 318 5.87 -21.69 -0.25
CA LEU A 318 5.58 -22.24 -1.57
C LEU A 318 4.06 -22.24 -1.87
N GLU A 319 3.23 -22.70 -0.91
CA GLU A 319 1.77 -22.65 -1.03
C GLU A 319 1.25 -21.22 -1.23
N SER A 320 1.86 -20.22 -0.58
CA SER A 320 1.47 -18.81 -0.72
C SER A 320 1.91 -18.18 -2.04
N GLU A 321 2.89 -18.74 -2.71
CA GLU A 321 3.42 -18.17 -3.97
C GLU A 321 2.97 -18.96 -5.22
N ILE A 322 2.89 -20.30 -5.15
CA ILE A 322 2.51 -21.16 -6.28
C ILE A 322 1.46 -22.22 -5.94
N GLY A 323 0.83 -22.16 -4.78
CA GLY A 323 -0.19 -23.10 -4.33
C GLY A 323 -1.60 -22.54 -4.32
N ARG A 324 -2.49 -23.19 -3.56
CA ARG A 324 -3.92 -22.87 -3.47
C ARG A 324 -4.21 -21.49 -2.84
N CYS A 325 -3.26 -20.96 -2.06
CA CYS A 325 -3.41 -19.68 -1.35
C CYS A 325 -2.58 -18.56 -1.98
N MET A 326 -2.35 -18.60 -3.30
CA MET A 326 -1.60 -17.54 -3.98
C MET A 326 -2.04 -16.15 -3.55
N HIS A 327 -1.06 -15.32 -3.22
CA HIS A 327 -1.29 -13.97 -2.74
C HIS A 327 -2.09 -13.12 -3.75
N GLU A 328 -1.85 -13.33 -5.03
CA GLU A 328 -2.52 -12.62 -6.13
C GLU A 328 -4.00 -12.96 -6.19
N ASP A 329 -4.38 -14.23 -6.02
CA ASP A 329 -5.79 -14.66 -5.98
C ASP A 329 -6.52 -14.09 -4.77
N ARG A 330 -5.85 -14.02 -3.61
CA ARG A 330 -6.41 -13.36 -2.42
C ARG A 330 -6.70 -11.87 -2.68
N ILE A 331 -5.78 -11.17 -3.37
CA ILE A 331 -6.01 -9.78 -3.76
C ILE A 331 -7.22 -9.64 -4.69
N LEU A 332 -7.35 -10.51 -5.70
CA LEU A 332 -8.48 -10.48 -6.61
C LEU A 332 -9.80 -10.72 -5.87
N ARG A 333 -9.86 -11.71 -4.98
CA ARG A 333 -11.04 -11.95 -4.15
C ARG A 333 -11.38 -10.73 -3.27
N GLN A 334 -10.39 -10.12 -2.62
CA GLN A 334 -10.59 -8.91 -1.81
C GLN A 334 -11.15 -7.73 -2.63
N ARG A 335 -10.79 -7.61 -3.92
CA ARG A 335 -11.36 -6.59 -4.81
C ARG A 335 -12.83 -6.87 -5.13
N LEU A 336 -13.25 -8.13 -5.20
CA LEU A 336 -14.62 -8.54 -5.49
C LEU A 336 -15.56 -8.41 -4.27
N THR A 337 -15.04 -8.57 -3.05
CA THR A 337 -15.82 -8.58 -1.80
C THR A 337 -15.93 -7.20 -1.16
N ARG A 338 -16.33 -6.17 -1.91
CA ARG A 338 -16.53 -4.82 -1.36
C ARG A 338 -17.91 -4.70 -0.75
N GLN A 339 -17.98 -4.17 0.47
CA GLN A 339 -19.25 -3.91 1.17
C GLN A 339 -19.98 -2.69 0.59
N TYR A 340 -19.24 -1.64 0.23
CA TYR A 340 -19.79 -0.40 -0.33
C TYR A 340 -19.25 -0.15 -1.75
N ARG A 341 -20.17 0.11 -2.69
CA ARG A 341 -19.91 0.29 -4.13
C ARG A 341 -20.50 1.56 -4.72
N GLY A 342 -20.95 2.51 -3.89
CA GLY A 342 -21.54 3.77 -4.35
C GLY A 342 -20.55 4.65 -5.13
N HIS A 343 -21.07 5.75 -5.71
CA HIS A 343 -20.24 6.71 -6.46
C HIS A 343 -19.14 7.33 -5.61
N LEU A 344 -19.40 7.59 -4.32
CA LEU A 344 -18.38 8.08 -3.38
C LEU A 344 -17.16 7.13 -3.30
N SER A 345 -17.39 5.80 -3.27
CA SER A 345 -16.28 4.84 -3.24
C SER A 345 -15.41 4.93 -4.49
N LYS A 346 -16.04 5.17 -5.64
CA LYS A 346 -15.32 5.34 -6.90
C LYS A 346 -14.53 6.64 -6.94
N ASN A 347 -15.12 7.74 -6.47
CA ASN A 347 -14.44 9.02 -6.39
C ASN A 347 -13.22 8.97 -5.48
N ILE A 348 -13.30 8.25 -4.35
CA ILE A 348 -12.16 8.04 -3.45
C ILE A 348 -11.05 7.22 -4.12
N GLU A 349 -11.41 6.14 -4.83
CA GLU A 349 -10.42 5.36 -5.60
C GLU A 349 -9.69 6.23 -6.62
N TYR A 350 -10.44 7.01 -7.37
CA TYR A 350 -9.93 7.92 -8.37
C TYR A 350 -8.98 8.96 -7.75
N LEU A 351 -9.42 9.63 -6.69
CA LEU A 351 -8.62 10.65 -6.01
C LEU A 351 -7.30 10.08 -5.48
N MET A 352 -7.33 8.87 -4.89
CA MET A 352 -6.10 8.23 -4.39
C MET A 352 -5.19 7.78 -5.53
N GLU A 353 -5.72 7.24 -6.61
CA GLU A 353 -4.95 6.89 -7.80
C GLU A 353 -4.28 8.13 -8.39
N TYR A 354 -5.01 9.22 -8.53
CA TYR A 354 -4.48 10.51 -9.00
C TYR A 354 -3.36 11.02 -8.09
N LEU A 355 -3.61 11.11 -6.78
CA LEU A 355 -2.65 11.62 -5.81
C LEU A 355 -1.31 10.87 -5.87
N PHE A 356 -1.35 9.55 -5.81
CA PHE A 356 -0.13 8.74 -5.79
C PHE A 356 0.56 8.64 -7.16
N SER A 357 -0.17 8.81 -8.26
CA SER A 357 0.39 8.76 -9.63
C SER A 357 0.92 10.12 -10.10
N PHE A 358 0.39 11.22 -9.56
CA PHE A 358 0.76 12.58 -9.92
C PHE A 358 2.28 12.83 -9.92
N PRO A 359 3.07 12.38 -8.92
CA PRO A 359 4.51 12.60 -8.88
C PRO A 359 5.32 11.97 -10.02
N ALA A 360 4.75 11.00 -10.72
CA ALA A 360 5.37 10.31 -11.86
C ALA A 360 4.75 10.70 -13.20
N SER A 361 3.76 11.61 -13.22
CA SER A 361 3.04 12.03 -14.42
C SER A 361 3.75 13.18 -15.14
N ALA A 362 3.26 13.54 -16.32
CA ALA A 362 3.68 14.73 -17.05
C ALA A 362 3.11 16.05 -16.46
N GLN A 363 2.12 15.94 -15.57
CA GLN A 363 1.48 17.08 -14.92
C GLN A 363 2.36 17.68 -13.84
N CYS A 364 2.85 18.90 -14.03
CA CYS A 364 3.72 19.61 -13.07
C CYS A 364 2.99 20.67 -12.24
N GLU A 365 1.83 21.12 -12.70
CA GLU A 365 1.00 22.10 -12.02
C GLU A 365 -0.30 21.46 -11.55
N LEU A 366 -0.80 21.91 -10.41
CA LEU A 366 -2.07 21.50 -9.86
C LEU A 366 -2.93 22.75 -9.63
N ARG A 367 -3.97 22.91 -10.44
CA ARG A 367 -4.92 24.03 -10.32
C ARG A 367 -6.21 23.60 -9.65
N GLU A 368 -6.66 22.37 -9.99
CA GLU A 368 -7.86 21.76 -9.43
C GLU A 368 -7.69 20.23 -9.42
N LEU A 369 -8.52 19.55 -8.68
CA LEU A 369 -8.57 18.09 -8.65
C LEU A 369 -9.54 17.59 -9.73
N PRO A 370 -9.25 16.43 -10.36
CA PRO A 370 -10.08 15.90 -11.44
C PRO A 370 -11.45 15.41 -10.96
N VAL A 371 -11.65 15.29 -9.62
CA VAL A 371 -12.88 14.77 -9.05
C VAL A 371 -13.22 15.49 -7.74
N ARG A 372 -14.52 15.71 -7.51
CA ARG A 372 -15.09 16.10 -6.21
C ARG A 372 -15.84 14.92 -5.63
N LEU A 373 -15.57 14.56 -4.38
CA LEU A 373 -16.10 13.35 -3.76
C LEU A 373 -17.64 13.31 -3.76
N TRP A 374 -18.30 14.47 -3.62
CA TRP A 374 -19.75 14.61 -3.55
C TRP A 374 -20.47 14.71 -4.92
N HIS A 375 -19.71 14.72 -6.05
CA HIS A 375 -20.35 14.74 -7.36
C HIS A 375 -20.80 13.34 -7.78
N ARG A 376 -22.01 13.26 -8.31
CA ARG A 376 -22.52 12.08 -8.99
C ARG A 376 -22.31 12.26 -10.49
N TYR A 377 -21.54 11.41 -11.09
CA TYR A 377 -21.36 11.34 -12.54
C TYR A 377 -21.11 9.89 -12.95
N LEU A 378 -21.35 9.59 -14.20
CA LEU A 378 -21.02 8.29 -14.77
C LEU A 378 -19.51 8.30 -15.06
N PRO A 379 -18.69 7.59 -14.28
CA PRO A 379 -17.27 7.75 -14.40
C PRO A 379 -16.70 6.89 -15.52
N ASP A 380 -15.95 7.52 -16.37
CA ASP A 380 -14.92 6.88 -17.18
C ASP A 380 -13.56 7.15 -16.56
N TYR A 381 -13.37 6.55 -15.39
CA TYR A 381 -12.23 6.88 -14.51
C TYR A 381 -10.88 6.70 -15.17
N PHE A 382 -10.74 5.65 -15.96
CA PHE A 382 -9.47 5.35 -16.58
C PHE A 382 -9.08 6.45 -17.56
N ASP A 383 -10.02 6.87 -18.39
CA ASP A 383 -9.78 7.93 -19.36
C ASP A 383 -9.54 9.28 -18.69
N GLU A 384 -10.37 9.65 -17.71
CA GLU A 384 -10.21 10.92 -17.00
C GLU A 384 -8.94 10.98 -16.17
N VAL A 385 -8.54 9.86 -15.52
CA VAL A 385 -7.23 9.79 -14.84
C VAL A 385 -6.09 9.99 -15.82
N LEU A 386 -6.12 9.30 -16.95
CA LEU A 386 -5.08 9.44 -17.98
C LEU A 386 -5.04 10.84 -18.55
N LYS A 387 -6.19 11.41 -18.91
CA LYS A 387 -6.29 12.80 -19.40
C LYS A 387 -5.70 13.79 -18.40
N ALA A 388 -6.12 13.69 -17.13
CA ALA A 388 -5.61 14.58 -16.10
C ALA A 388 -4.10 14.42 -15.86
N LEU A 389 -3.60 13.18 -15.80
CA LEU A 389 -2.19 12.92 -15.51
C LEU A 389 -1.25 13.23 -16.68
N PHE A 390 -1.72 13.08 -17.92
CA PHE A 390 -0.91 13.28 -19.13
C PHE A 390 -1.27 14.54 -19.90
N ARG A 391 -2.17 15.38 -19.38
CA ARG A 391 -2.64 16.64 -20.03
C ARG A 391 -3.24 16.41 -21.41
N LEU A 392 -3.93 15.30 -21.58
CA LEU A 392 -4.62 15.03 -22.83
C LEU A 392 -5.88 15.89 -22.94
N PRO A 393 -6.19 16.45 -24.12
CA PRO A 393 -7.43 17.17 -24.33
C PRO A 393 -8.63 16.25 -24.17
N SER A 394 -9.74 16.80 -23.70
CA SER A 394 -10.96 16.04 -23.41
C SER A 394 -11.64 15.49 -24.68
N ASN A 395 -11.42 16.11 -25.84
CA ASN A 395 -12.13 15.83 -27.09
C ASN A 395 -11.18 15.82 -28.31
N ILE A 396 -10.09 15.05 -28.26
CA ILE A 396 -9.09 14.97 -29.37
C ILE A 396 -9.74 14.68 -30.74
N LEU A 397 -10.84 13.89 -30.77
CA LEU A 397 -11.48 13.47 -32.03
C LEU A 397 -12.60 14.41 -32.49
N LEU A 398 -13.12 15.28 -31.61
CA LEU A 398 -14.23 16.19 -31.97
C LEU A 398 -13.75 17.57 -32.43
N ASP A 399 -12.53 17.96 -32.05
CA ASP A 399 -11.96 19.26 -32.47
C ASP A 399 -11.50 19.25 -33.93
N GLU A 400 -11.29 18.08 -34.56
CA GLU A 400 -10.91 17.94 -35.97
C GLU A 400 -12.12 17.86 -36.92
N GLU A 401 -13.35 17.63 -36.44
CA GLU A 401 -14.55 17.49 -37.30
C GLU A 401 -15.44 18.74 -37.34
N ILE A 402 -15.10 19.84 -36.65
CA ILE A 402 -15.95 21.05 -36.51
C ILE A 402 -15.40 22.29 -37.26
N ASP A 403 -14.22 22.17 -37.91
CA ASP A 403 -13.69 23.18 -38.83
C ASP A 403 -13.95 22.75 -40.28
#